data_80ae9ea41a5a74cf7cc4780fbaf95d81
#
_entry.id   80ae9ea41a5a74cf7cc4780fbaf95d81
#
_cell.length_a   1.000
_cell.length_b   1.000
_cell.length_c   1.000
_cell.angle_alpha   90.00
_cell.angle_beta   90.00
_cell.angle_gamma   90.00
#
_symmetry.space_group_name_H-M   'P 1'
#
loop_
_entity.id
_entity.type
_entity.pdbx_description
1 polymer ?
#
loop_
_entity_poly.entity_id
_entity_poly.type
_entity_poly.pdbx_seq_one_letter_code
_entity_poly.pdbx_strand_id
1 'polypeptide(L)'
;MPIRFDAGHNTLPRSRAGRHVPPAALAALLAALTGWLMLSHSTAHAEDGRGPSRLESTVDARVIPGDDFFAYANGGWLRSTSLPAGKERWGTRDELEEQARRRIVALLDDAGAAPAGSTARKVADFRAAYLNEAAIEARGLASLKPLLDRVETVSDKAELARLLGRGMRADVDPMGFGIYQSAGVMGLSVEQSIHAEKNNSAFLVQGGLGLPDREDYLSPDPGKEALRARYRETIRKMLTLAGFGRADERASAVLALETAIAQSQGTREASGNDHNADTVWTRSDFVQRAPGMDWTAFFDEAGLAKQEVFVVWQLAAVTGLAAEVASRPLEAWKDYLRFHAIHDFADVLPRAFADEALALHIATETGPQPSRAERALAATQ
;
A
#
# COMPACT_ATOMS: atom_id res chain seq x y z
N MET A 1 34.32 -7.99 5.02
CA MET A 1 35.06 -8.12 3.74
C MET A 1 34.39 -7.17 2.76
N PRO A 2 34.99 -6.06 2.37
CA PRO A 2 34.28 -5.04 1.56
C PRO A 2 34.32 -5.43 0.08
N ILE A 3 33.18 -5.34 -0.56
CA ILE A 3 33.04 -5.55 -2.00
C ILE A 3 33.53 -4.29 -2.72
N ARG A 4 34.62 -4.43 -3.47
CA ARG A 4 35.12 -3.41 -4.39
C ARG A 4 34.36 -3.48 -5.70
N PHE A 5 33.76 -2.35 -6.10
CA PHE A 5 33.32 -2.15 -7.47
C PHE A 5 34.50 -1.85 -8.36
N ASP A 6 34.72 -2.68 -9.35
CA ASP A 6 35.73 -2.50 -10.39
C ASP A 6 35.15 -1.66 -11.52
N ALA A 7 35.72 -0.47 -11.74
CA ALA A 7 35.32 0.43 -12.80
C ALA A 7 36.02 0.01 -14.11
N GLY A 8 35.31 -0.73 -14.94
CA GLY A 8 35.78 -1.10 -16.28
C GLY A 8 35.97 0.13 -17.16
N HIS A 9 37.19 0.39 -17.54
CA HIS A 9 37.59 1.41 -18.52
C HIS A 9 37.14 0.99 -19.92
N ASN A 10 36.18 1.69 -20.47
CA ASN A 10 35.76 1.56 -21.87
C ASN A 10 36.53 2.60 -22.70
N THR A 11 37.58 2.17 -23.39
CA THR A 11 38.36 3.00 -24.32
C THR A 11 37.64 3.08 -25.67
N LEU A 12 37.11 4.26 -26.00
CA LEU A 12 36.63 4.57 -27.35
C LEU A 12 37.78 4.90 -28.30
N PRO A 13 37.75 4.48 -29.57
CA PRO A 13 38.79 4.77 -30.53
C PRO A 13 38.80 6.23 -30.98
N ARG A 14 39.99 6.84 -31.02
CA ARG A 14 40.22 8.17 -31.57
C ARG A 14 40.11 8.14 -33.11
N SER A 15 39.07 8.77 -33.66
CA SER A 15 39.09 9.15 -35.09
C SER A 15 39.61 10.59 -35.26
N ARG A 16 40.75 10.67 -35.95
CA ARG A 16 41.32 11.94 -36.47
C ARG A 16 40.49 12.38 -37.70
N ALA A 17 39.84 13.50 -37.64
CA ALA A 17 39.55 14.33 -38.82
C ALA A 17 39.41 15.78 -38.36
N GLY A 18 40.46 16.55 -38.49
CA GLY A 18 40.44 18.00 -38.30
C GLY A 18 39.65 18.65 -39.43
N ARG A 19 38.54 19.29 -39.10
CA ARG A 19 37.90 20.28 -39.96
C ARG A 19 38.08 21.64 -39.28
N HIS A 20 38.87 22.50 -39.91
CA HIS A 20 39.01 23.91 -39.55
C HIS A 20 37.68 24.61 -39.80
N VAL A 21 37.07 25.10 -38.74
CA VAL A 21 35.90 26.00 -38.81
C VAL A 21 36.44 27.41 -38.92
N PRO A 22 36.04 28.20 -39.94
CA PRO A 22 36.52 29.58 -40.11
C PRO A 22 36.05 30.46 -38.94
N PRO A 23 36.85 31.45 -38.51
CA PRO A 23 36.58 32.27 -37.33
C PRO A 23 35.27 33.08 -37.42
N ALA A 24 34.75 33.33 -38.59
CA ALA A 24 33.46 33.99 -38.79
C ALA A 24 32.26 33.12 -38.36
N ALA A 25 32.36 31.78 -38.45
CA ALA A 25 31.31 30.88 -38.01
C ALA A 25 31.25 30.75 -36.45
N LEU A 26 32.41 30.90 -35.81
CA LEU A 26 32.49 30.87 -34.34
C LEU A 26 31.88 32.13 -33.72
N ALA A 27 32.05 33.31 -34.37
CA ALA A 27 31.49 34.57 -33.92
C ALA A 27 29.95 34.59 -34.04
N ALA A 28 29.42 34.00 -35.13
CA ALA A 28 27.97 33.88 -35.32
C ALA A 28 27.30 32.91 -34.32
N LEU A 29 27.97 31.80 -33.96
CA LEU A 29 27.49 30.88 -32.96
C LEU A 29 27.52 31.46 -31.52
N LEU A 30 28.55 32.24 -31.20
CA LEU A 30 28.65 32.94 -29.90
C LEU A 30 27.57 34.06 -29.82
N ALA A 31 27.30 34.79 -30.87
CA ALA A 31 26.25 35.80 -30.89
C ALA A 31 24.84 35.20 -30.81
N ALA A 32 24.61 34.03 -31.40
CA ALA A 32 23.35 33.30 -31.30
C ALA A 32 23.16 32.70 -29.89
N LEU A 33 24.22 32.16 -29.22
CA LEU A 33 24.15 31.65 -27.87
C LEU A 33 23.93 32.77 -26.84
N THR A 34 24.60 33.93 -26.97
CA THR A 34 24.38 35.09 -26.10
C THR A 34 23.00 35.70 -26.29
N GLY A 35 22.49 35.77 -27.53
CA GLY A 35 21.11 36.19 -27.78
C GLY A 35 20.07 35.25 -27.18
N TRP A 36 20.30 33.94 -27.25
CA TRP A 36 19.40 32.94 -26.62
C TRP A 36 19.48 32.93 -25.10
N LEU A 37 20.68 33.15 -24.53
CA LEU A 37 20.83 33.30 -23.06
C LEU A 37 20.17 34.59 -22.53
N MET A 38 20.16 35.66 -23.32
CA MET A 38 19.50 36.91 -22.93
C MET A 38 17.98 36.85 -23.09
N LEU A 39 17.46 36.08 -24.06
CA LEU A 39 16.01 35.85 -24.19
C LEU A 39 15.47 34.87 -23.12
N SER A 40 16.28 33.94 -22.67
CA SER A 40 15.85 32.99 -21.60
C SER A 40 15.89 33.60 -20.18
N HIS A 41 16.50 34.79 -20.02
CA HIS A 41 16.47 35.52 -18.73
C HIS A 41 15.37 36.57 -18.64
N SER A 42 14.59 36.77 -19.71
CA SER A 42 13.60 37.87 -19.80
C SER A 42 12.16 37.48 -19.47
N THR A 43 11.90 36.23 -19.04
CA THR A 43 10.53 35.80 -18.69
C THR A 43 10.39 35.12 -17.36
N ALA A 44 11.34 35.32 -16.44
CA ALA A 44 11.23 34.87 -15.06
C ALA A 44 11.02 36.03 -14.06
N HIS A 45 10.53 37.18 -14.50
CA HIS A 45 9.73 38.04 -13.63
C HIS A 45 8.30 37.50 -13.72
N ALA A 46 8.02 36.41 -12.99
CA ALA A 46 6.68 36.21 -12.48
C ALA A 46 6.32 37.52 -11.77
N GLU A 47 5.33 38.23 -12.31
CA GLU A 47 4.68 39.32 -11.60
C GLU A 47 4.43 38.84 -10.19
N ASP A 48 5.00 39.54 -9.22
CA ASP A 48 4.62 39.52 -7.82
C ASP A 48 3.17 40.01 -7.69
N GLY A 49 2.26 39.38 -8.35
CA GLY A 49 0.84 39.34 -8.03
C GLY A 49 0.65 38.49 -6.79
N ARG A 50 1.47 38.71 -5.77
CA ARG A 50 1.17 38.29 -4.42
C ARG A 50 0.02 39.16 -3.92
N GLY A 51 -1.20 38.69 -4.24
CA GLY A 51 -2.28 38.88 -3.31
C GLY A 51 -1.78 38.53 -1.91
N PRO A 52 -2.41 39.01 -0.83
CA PRO A 52 -1.98 38.76 0.52
C PRO A 52 -1.62 37.25 0.64
N SER A 53 -0.47 36.97 1.25
CA SER A 53 -0.04 35.57 1.37
C SER A 53 -1.20 34.78 1.99
N ARG A 54 -1.36 33.52 1.67
CA ARG A 54 -2.45 32.71 2.23
C ARG A 54 -2.54 32.86 3.76
N LEU A 55 -1.39 33.03 4.42
CA LEU A 55 -1.31 33.30 5.85
C LEU A 55 -1.90 34.66 6.22
N GLU A 56 -1.64 35.73 5.46
CA GLU A 56 -2.19 37.07 5.72
C GLU A 56 -3.71 37.11 5.51
N SER A 57 -4.25 36.33 4.58
CA SER A 57 -5.70 36.23 4.35
C SER A 57 -6.45 35.46 5.45
N THR A 58 -5.75 34.67 6.26
CA THR A 58 -6.38 33.93 7.39
C THR A 58 -6.52 34.78 8.63
N VAL A 59 -5.72 35.85 8.78
CA VAL A 59 -5.66 36.68 9.97
C VAL A 59 -6.91 37.56 10.11
N ASP A 60 -7.44 37.68 11.31
CA ASP A 60 -8.42 38.68 11.70
C ASP A 60 -7.75 39.77 12.54
N ALA A 61 -7.31 40.84 11.91
CA ALA A 61 -6.63 41.95 12.57
C ALA A 61 -7.53 42.72 13.57
N ARG A 62 -8.83 42.41 13.65
CA ARG A 62 -9.75 43.01 14.64
C ARG A 62 -9.67 42.33 16.00
N VAL A 63 -9.07 41.14 16.06
CA VAL A 63 -8.86 40.36 17.29
C VAL A 63 -7.48 40.69 17.86
N ILE A 64 -7.40 40.92 19.15
CA ILE A 64 -6.12 41.14 19.85
C ILE A 64 -5.46 39.78 20.06
N PRO A 65 -4.25 39.53 19.51
CA PRO A 65 -3.60 38.23 19.60
C PRO A 65 -3.38 37.70 21.03
N GLY A 66 -3.22 38.62 22.00
CA GLY A 66 -3.06 38.27 23.41
C GLY A 66 -4.35 37.81 24.09
N ASP A 67 -5.51 38.18 23.54
CA ASP A 67 -6.80 37.80 24.09
C ASP A 67 -7.29 36.46 23.50
N ASP A 68 -7.17 36.30 22.17
CA ASP A 68 -7.55 35.07 21.46
C ASP A 68 -6.67 34.88 20.21
N PHE A 69 -5.56 34.16 20.37
CA PHE A 69 -4.63 33.93 19.29
C PHE A 69 -5.24 33.05 18.17
N PHE A 70 -6.12 32.10 18.52
CA PHE A 70 -6.75 31.27 17.52
C PHE A 70 -7.69 32.06 16.61
N ALA A 71 -8.56 32.89 17.20
CA ALA A 71 -9.46 33.77 16.45
C ALA A 71 -8.67 34.84 15.65
N TYR A 72 -7.56 35.37 16.18
CA TYR A 72 -6.67 36.24 15.44
C TYR A 72 -6.07 35.56 14.22
N ALA A 73 -5.47 34.38 14.38
CA ALA A 73 -4.72 33.71 13.32
C ALA A 73 -5.64 33.10 12.24
N ASN A 74 -6.86 32.65 12.61
CA ASN A 74 -7.74 31.89 11.73
C ASN A 74 -9.08 32.61 11.42
N GLY A 75 -9.38 33.72 12.05
CA GLY A 75 -10.69 34.38 11.96
C GLY A 75 -11.05 34.85 10.55
N GLY A 76 -10.06 35.27 9.74
CA GLY A 76 -10.25 35.60 8.33
C GLY A 76 -10.74 34.37 7.53
N TRP A 77 -10.06 33.25 7.68
CA TRP A 77 -10.40 32.00 7.01
C TRP A 77 -11.76 31.46 7.47
N LEU A 78 -12.03 31.45 8.78
CA LEU A 78 -13.32 30.96 9.33
C LEU A 78 -14.52 31.74 8.79
N ARG A 79 -14.37 33.04 8.52
CA ARG A 79 -15.46 33.85 7.94
C ARG A 79 -15.64 33.65 6.45
N SER A 80 -14.57 33.37 5.73
CA SER A 80 -14.58 33.23 4.28
C SER A 80 -14.84 31.79 3.79
N THR A 81 -14.75 30.82 4.70
CA THR A 81 -14.85 29.40 4.36
C THR A 81 -16.12 28.80 4.97
N SER A 82 -16.95 28.22 4.12
CA SER A 82 -18.10 27.41 4.54
C SER A 82 -17.73 25.93 4.55
N LEU A 83 -18.30 25.19 5.51
CA LEU A 83 -18.15 23.73 5.55
C LEU A 83 -18.81 23.11 4.30
N PRO A 84 -18.08 22.35 3.46
CA PRO A 84 -18.65 21.69 2.31
C PRO A 84 -19.73 20.69 2.70
N ALA A 85 -20.74 20.53 1.83
CA ALA A 85 -21.83 19.59 2.08
C ALA A 85 -21.32 18.16 2.33
N GLY A 86 -21.82 17.52 3.37
CA GLY A 86 -21.44 16.15 3.75
C GLY A 86 -20.10 16.02 4.47
N LYS A 87 -19.44 17.13 4.82
CA LYS A 87 -18.23 17.11 5.65
C LYS A 87 -18.57 17.50 7.08
N GLU A 88 -17.96 16.83 8.05
CA GLU A 88 -18.06 17.15 9.48
C GLU A 88 -17.00 18.17 9.92
N ARG A 89 -15.90 18.25 9.17
CA ARG A 89 -14.79 19.17 9.38
C ARG A 89 -14.21 19.64 8.05
N TRP A 90 -13.58 20.80 8.06
CA TRP A 90 -12.87 21.33 6.91
C TRP A 90 -11.71 22.21 7.36
N GLY A 91 -10.55 22.06 6.76
CA GLY A 91 -9.36 22.82 7.09
C GLY A 91 -8.39 22.93 5.91
N THR A 92 -7.27 23.57 6.15
CA THR A 92 -6.24 23.76 5.10
C THR A 92 -5.75 22.46 4.49
N ARG A 93 -5.63 21.41 5.30
CA ARG A 93 -5.23 20.08 4.82
C ARG A 93 -6.27 19.54 3.84
N ASP A 94 -7.54 19.60 4.20
CA ASP A 94 -8.65 19.10 3.36
C ASP A 94 -8.71 19.87 2.02
N GLU A 95 -8.44 21.19 2.04
CA GLU A 95 -8.35 22.00 0.82
C GLU A 95 -7.19 21.57 -0.07
N LEU A 96 -6.01 21.28 0.49
CA LEU A 96 -4.83 20.84 -0.25
C LEU A 96 -5.05 19.45 -0.85
N GLU A 97 -5.65 18.54 -0.08
CA GLU A 97 -6.01 17.20 -0.55
C GLU A 97 -7.01 17.28 -1.72
N GLU A 98 -8.04 18.14 -1.61
CA GLU A 98 -9.00 18.33 -2.71
C GLU A 98 -8.37 18.99 -3.95
N GLN A 99 -7.41 19.90 -3.77
CA GLN A 99 -6.67 20.47 -4.90
C GLN A 99 -5.76 19.43 -5.56
N ALA A 100 -5.06 18.61 -4.76
CA ALA A 100 -4.22 17.52 -5.26
C ALA A 100 -5.09 16.51 -6.03
N ARG A 101 -6.22 16.11 -5.47
CA ARG A 101 -7.19 15.22 -6.12
C ARG A 101 -7.64 15.76 -7.48
N ARG A 102 -8.02 17.02 -7.57
CA ARG A 102 -8.43 17.64 -8.85
C ARG A 102 -7.31 17.66 -9.88
N ARG A 103 -6.06 17.94 -9.46
CA ARG A 103 -4.90 17.92 -10.37
C ARG A 103 -4.61 16.51 -10.87
N ILE A 104 -4.69 15.51 -9.99
CA ILE A 104 -4.49 14.11 -10.39
C ILE A 104 -5.56 13.67 -11.38
N VAL A 105 -6.85 14.01 -11.16
CA VAL A 105 -7.91 13.70 -12.11
C VAL A 105 -7.65 14.31 -13.48
N ALA A 106 -7.26 15.59 -13.53
CA ALA A 106 -6.92 16.26 -14.78
C ALA A 106 -5.74 15.57 -15.51
N LEU A 107 -4.68 15.21 -14.78
CA LEU A 107 -3.55 14.47 -15.34
C LEU A 107 -3.96 13.10 -15.88
N LEU A 108 -4.85 12.39 -15.20
CA LEU A 108 -5.36 11.09 -15.63
C LEU A 108 -6.25 11.20 -16.88
N ASP A 109 -7.04 12.28 -16.99
CA ASP A 109 -7.88 12.52 -18.15
C ASP A 109 -7.01 12.87 -19.38
N ASP A 110 -5.97 13.69 -19.22
CA ASP A 110 -5.01 14.04 -20.28
C ASP A 110 -4.15 12.83 -20.70
N ALA A 111 -3.85 11.92 -19.77
CA ALA A 111 -3.00 10.73 -20.00
C ALA A 111 -3.57 9.79 -21.08
N GLY A 112 -4.88 9.82 -21.33
CA GLY A 112 -5.52 9.04 -22.41
C GLY A 112 -5.05 9.40 -23.82
N ALA A 113 -4.56 10.62 -24.03
CA ALA A 113 -4.01 11.09 -25.30
C ALA A 113 -2.51 10.80 -25.45
N ALA A 114 -1.84 10.31 -24.43
CA ALA A 114 -0.40 10.05 -24.44
C ALA A 114 -0.01 8.92 -25.42
N PRO A 115 1.23 8.93 -25.96
CA PRO A 115 1.71 7.90 -26.87
C PRO A 115 1.62 6.50 -26.29
N ALA A 116 1.28 5.51 -27.13
CA ALA A 116 1.24 4.11 -26.73
C ALA A 116 2.58 3.66 -26.11
N GLY A 117 2.50 2.90 -25.00
CA GLY A 117 3.67 2.40 -24.28
C GLY A 117 4.33 3.39 -23.31
N SER A 118 3.97 4.69 -23.34
CA SER A 118 4.42 5.65 -22.33
C SER A 118 3.84 5.34 -20.94
N THR A 119 4.49 5.81 -19.88
CA THR A 119 4.00 5.64 -18.50
C THR A 119 2.62 6.26 -18.34
N ALA A 120 2.41 7.48 -18.85
CA ALA A 120 1.11 8.15 -18.79
C ALA A 120 0.01 7.30 -19.45
N ARG A 121 0.28 6.73 -20.64
CA ARG A 121 -0.69 5.87 -21.33
C ARG A 121 -0.98 4.59 -20.55
N LYS A 122 0.02 3.96 -19.93
CA LYS A 122 -0.19 2.76 -19.09
C LYS A 122 -1.11 3.06 -17.90
N VAL A 123 -0.95 4.22 -17.25
CA VAL A 123 -1.82 4.65 -16.15
C VAL A 123 -3.25 4.87 -16.63
N ALA A 124 -3.41 5.54 -17.80
CA ALA A 124 -4.74 5.75 -18.40
C ALA A 124 -5.42 4.43 -18.79
N ASP A 125 -4.68 3.48 -19.37
CA ASP A 125 -5.19 2.16 -19.76
C ASP A 125 -5.60 1.35 -18.52
N PHE A 126 -4.82 1.42 -17.42
CA PHE A 126 -5.17 0.81 -16.14
C PHE A 126 -6.49 1.39 -15.58
N ARG A 127 -6.60 2.73 -15.52
CA ARG A 127 -7.83 3.40 -15.06
C ARG A 127 -9.03 3.03 -15.93
N ALA A 128 -8.87 3.04 -17.25
CA ALA A 128 -9.93 2.67 -18.18
C ALA A 128 -10.38 1.22 -17.97
N ALA A 129 -9.45 0.29 -17.76
CA ALA A 129 -9.76 -1.11 -17.47
C ALA A 129 -10.49 -1.26 -16.13
N TYR A 130 -10.06 -0.55 -15.09
CA TYR A 130 -10.70 -0.56 -13.76
C TYR A 130 -12.15 -0.02 -13.82
N LEU A 131 -12.42 0.99 -14.64
CA LEU A 131 -13.75 1.58 -14.78
C LEU A 131 -14.65 0.81 -15.76
N ASN A 132 -14.12 -0.16 -16.50
CA ASN A 132 -14.90 -0.92 -17.49
C ASN A 132 -15.66 -2.09 -16.85
N GLU A 133 -16.74 -1.76 -16.13
CA GLU A 133 -17.57 -2.75 -15.42
C GLU A 133 -18.09 -3.84 -16.35
N ALA A 134 -18.51 -3.50 -17.57
CA ALA A 134 -19.03 -4.49 -18.52
C ALA A 134 -17.97 -5.54 -18.90
N ALA A 135 -16.72 -5.13 -19.09
CA ALA A 135 -15.62 -6.06 -19.37
C ALA A 135 -15.24 -6.91 -18.14
N ILE A 136 -15.34 -6.33 -16.94
CA ILE A 136 -15.10 -7.05 -15.67
C ILE A 136 -16.19 -8.11 -15.47
N GLU A 137 -17.46 -7.77 -15.63
CA GLU A 137 -18.58 -8.73 -15.55
C GLU A 137 -18.40 -9.89 -16.56
N ALA A 138 -18.08 -9.58 -17.80
CA ALA A 138 -17.89 -10.58 -18.85
C ALA A 138 -16.73 -11.54 -18.57
N ARG A 139 -15.68 -11.07 -17.86
CA ARG A 139 -14.53 -11.90 -17.47
C ARG A 139 -14.80 -12.81 -16.28
N GLY A 140 -15.72 -12.44 -15.40
CA GLY A 140 -15.96 -13.18 -14.18
C GLY A 140 -14.68 -13.37 -13.36
N LEU A 141 -14.39 -14.58 -12.94
CA LEU A 141 -13.19 -14.93 -12.17
C LEU A 141 -11.97 -15.31 -13.03
N ALA A 142 -12.04 -15.20 -14.36
CA ALA A 142 -10.96 -15.67 -15.24
C ALA A 142 -9.60 -15.01 -14.93
N SER A 143 -9.61 -13.73 -14.54
CA SER A 143 -8.38 -13.00 -14.17
C SER A 143 -7.78 -13.50 -12.85
N LEU A 144 -8.58 -13.97 -11.92
CA LEU A 144 -8.16 -14.49 -10.62
C LEU A 144 -7.77 -15.97 -10.67
N LYS A 145 -8.24 -16.70 -11.71
CA LYS A 145 -8.02 -18.13 -11.85
C LYS A 145 -6.57 -18.59 -11.66
N PRO A 146 -5.53 -17.90 -12.22
CA PRO A 146 -4.15 -18.33 -12.02
C PRO A 146 -3.70 -18.31 -10.56
N LEU A 147 -4.27 -17.42 -9.73
CA LEU A 147 -3.98 -17.38 -8.30
C LEU A 147 -4.71 -18.51 -7.56
N LEU A 148 -5.98 -18.70 -7.86
CA LEU A 148 -6.77 -19.81 -7.29
C LEU A 148 -6.18 -21.17 -7.66
N ASP A 149 -5.78 -21.37 -8.93
CA ASP A 149 -5.14 -22.61 -9.37
C ASP A 149 -3.85 -22.91 -8.58
N ARG A 150 -3.05 -21.90 -8.24
CA ARG A 150 -1.88 -22.08 -7.38
C ARG A 150 -2.26 -22.57 -5.97
N VAL A 151 -3.34 -22.06 -5.41
CA VAL A 151 -3.84 -22.55 -4.11
C VAL A 151 -4.23 -24.03 -4.22
N GLU A 152 -4.85 -24.44 -5.34
CA GLU A 152 -5.23 -25.84 -5.55
C GLU A 152 -4.03 -26.79 -5.65
N THR A 153 -2.90 -26.33 -6.21
CA THR A 153 -1.69 -27.17 -6.34
C THR A 153 -0.99 -27.45 -5.02
N VAL A 154 -1.28 -26.72 -3.95
CA VAL A 154 -0.67 -26.94 -2.64
C VAL A 154 -1.08 -28.32 -2.11
N SER A 155 -0.12 -29.22 -1.95
CA SER A 155 -0.33 -30.62 -1.55
C SER A 155 0.21 -30.94 -0.15
N ASP A 156 1.12 -30.12 0.37
CA ASP A 156 1.74 -30.28 1.69
C ASP A 156 2.08 -28.95 2.37
N LYS A 157 2.63 -29.02 3.58
CA LYS A 157 2.97 -27.84 4.38
C LYS A 157 4.20 -27.08 3.86
N ALA A 158 5.10 -27.73 3.14
CA ALA A 158 6.25 -27.07 2.54
C ALA A 158 5.80 -26.22 1.33
N GLU A 159 4.89 -26.76 0.50
CA GLU A 159 4.27 -25.98 -0.58
C GLU A 159 3.40 -24.85 -0.05
N LEU A 160 2.70 -25.06 1.07
CA LEU A 160 1.99 -23.99 1.76
C LEU A 160 2.97 -22.87 2.18
N ALA A 161 4.09 -23.21 2.82
CA ALA A 161 5.10 -22.23 3.24
C ALA A 161 5.66 -21.44 2.05
N ARG A 162 5.92 -22.09 0.91
CA ARG A 162 6.32 -21.41 -0.33
C ARG A 162 5.25 -20.42 -0.81
N LEU A 163 3.99 -20.84 -0.83
CA LEU A 163 2.90 -19.97 -1.29
C LEU A 163 2.71 -18.77 -0.37
N LEU A 164 2.79 -18.97 0.95
CA LEU A 164 2.75 -17.88 1.94
C LEU A 164 3.93 -16.91 1.76
N GLY A 165 5.13 -17.44 1.56
CA GLY A 165 6.33 -16.62 1.30
C GLY A 165 6.23 -15.80 0.02
N ARG A 166 5.67 -16.38 -1.05
CA ARG A 166 5.42 -15.68 -2.31
C ARG A 166 4.44 -14.52 -2.19
N GLY A 167 3.55 -14.55 -1.20
CA GLY A 167 2.62 -13.48 -0.88
C GLY A 167 3.28 -12.32 -0.12
N MET A 168 4.51 -12.48 0.37
CA MET A 168 5.19 -11.43 1.13
C MET A 168 5.68 -10.31 0.21
N ARG A 169 5.45 -9.06 0.58
CA ARG A 169 5.78 -7.87 -0.20
C ARG A 169 6.47 -6.84 0.67
N ALA A 170 7.61 -6.30 0.14
CA ALA A 170 8.32 -5.19 0.77
C ALA A 170 7.99 -3.83 0.13
N ASP A 171 7.21 -3.81 -0.95
CA ASP A 171 6.79 -2.62 -1.67
C ASP A 171 5.41 -2.09 -1.24
N VAL A 172 4.82 -2.69 -0.23
CA VAL A 172 3.64 -2.19 0.48
C VAL A 172 4.05 -1.84 1.91
N ASP A 173 3.48 -0.77 2.46
CA ASP A 173 3.79 -0.33 3.82
C ASP A 173 2.99 -1.16 4.85
N PRO A 174 3.61 -2.15 5.52
CA PRO A 174 2.93 -2.94 6.55
C PRO A 174 2.74 -2.18 7.86
N MET A 175 3.39 -1.02 8.01
CA MET A 175 3.37 -0.17 9.22
C MET A 175 2.46 1.03 9.05
N GLY A 176 1.90 1.23 7.85
CA GLY A 176 1.11 2.39 7.47
C GLY A 176 0.04 2.78 8.48
N PHE A 177 0.01 4.06 8.82
CA PHE A 177 -0.98 4.67 9.72
C PHE A 177 -1.12 4.02 11.11
N GLY A 178 -0.08 3.35 11.60
CA GLY A 178 -0.07 2.75 12.94
C GLY A 178 -0.96 1.52 13.10
N ILE A 179 -1.28 0.83 12.01
CA ILE A 179 -2.00 -0.46 12.04
C ILE A 179 -1.07 -1.58 12.48
N TYR A 180 0.21 -1.51 12.11
CA TYR A 180 1.26 -2.48 12.44
C TYR A 180 0.90 -3.93 12.09
N GLN A 181 0.21 -4.12 10.96
CA GLN A 181 -0.12 -5.43 10.41
C GLN A 181 -0.23 -5.38 8.89
N SER A 182 0.06 -6.50 8.23
CA SER A 182 -0.03 -6.68 6.79
C SER A 182 -1.28 -7.48 6.41
N ALA A 183 -1.80 -7.26 5.21
CA ALA A 183 -2.83 -8.13 4.63
C ALA A 183 -2.32 -9.56 4.38
N GLY A 184 -1.03 -9.75 4.06
CA GLY A 184 -0.40 -11.07 4.03
C GLY A 184 -0.22 -11.65 5.43
N VAL A 185 0.08 -12.94 5.54
CA VAL A 185 0.30 -13.62 6.83
C VAL A 185 1.43 -13.01 7.65
N MET A 186 2.38 -12.35 6.99
CA MET A 186 3.39 -11.46 7.56
C MET A 186 3.68 -10.33 6.60
N GLY A 187 4.04 -9.16 7.14
CA GLY A 187 4.58 -8.02 6.41
C GLY A 187 6.09 -7.97 6.44
N LEU A 188 6.69 -7.37 5.42
CA LEU A 188 8.12 -7.09 5.33
C LEU A 188 8.30 -5.60 5.09
N SER A 189 9.03 -4.94 5.98
CA SER A 189 9.53 -3.58 5.78
C SER A 189 11.06 -3.60 5.72
N VAL A 190 11.64 -2.67 4.96
CA VAL A 190 13.09 -2.49 4.88
C VAL A 190 13.41 -1.06 5.24
N GLU A 191 13.93 -0.87 6.44
CA GLU A 191 14.16 0.43 7.03
C GLU A 191 15.54 0.56 7.64
N GLN A 192 15.92 1.76 8.06
CA GLN A 192 17.19 1.96 8.75
C GLN A 192 17.23 1.10 10.01
N SER A 193 18.36 0.39 10.17
CA SER A 193 18.57 -0.46 11.34
C SER A 193 18.66 0.36 12.62
N ILE A 194 17.92 -0.05 13.64
CA ILE A 194 18.05 0.51 15.00
C ILE A 194 19.34 0.07 15.70
N HIS A 195 20.00 -0.98 15.20
CA HIS A 195 21.26 -1.50 15.75
C HIS A 195 22.50 -1.06 14.99
N ALA A 196 22.34 -0.51 13.77
CA ALA A 196 23.45 -0.12 12.91
C ALA A 196 23.05 1.01 11.96
N GLU A 197 23.20 2.25 12.37
CA GLU A 197 22.74 3.48 11.71
C GLU A 197 23.04 3.58 10.20
N LYS A 198 24.06 2.86 9.70
CA LYS A 198 24.47 2.89 8.28
C LYS A 198 23.90 1.75 7.45
N ASN A 199 23.14 0.86 8.05
CA ASN A 199 22.61 -0.32 7.38
C ASN A 199 21.08 -0.30 7.41
N ASN A 200 20.48 -0.95 6.42
CA ASN A 200 19.05 -1.26 6.47
C ASN A 200 18.86 -2.65 7.09
N SER A 201 17.73 -2.83 7.77
CA SER A 201 17.28 -4.12 8.31
C SER A 201 15.96 -4.54 7.68
N ALA A 202 15.76 -5.84 7.55
CA ALA A 202 14.50 -6.43 7.18
C ALA A 202 13.65 -6.62 8.45
N PHE A 203 12.55 -5.87 8.54
CA PHE A 203 11.60 -5.97 9.65
C PHE A 203 10.45 -6.88 9.26
N LEU A 204 10.13 -7.85 10.11
CA LEU A 204 8.97 -8.72 9.96
C LEU A 204 7.88 -8.26 10.93
N VAL A 205 6.69 -8.06 10.37
CA VAL A 205 5.51 -7.53 11.07
C VAL A 205 4.38 -8.55 10.97
N GLN A 206 3.58 -8.64 12.00
CA GLN A 206 2.38 -9.49 12.02
C GLN A 206 1.40 -9.19 10.88
N GLY A 207 0.56 -10.17 10.52
CA GLY A 207 -0.44 -10.02 9.48
C GLY A 207 -1.40 -11.22 9.45
N GLY A 208 -2.20 -11.30 8.39
CA GLY A 208 -3.06 -12.45 8.14
C GLY A 208 -4.47 -12.36 8.71
N LEU A 209 -4.91 -11.15 9.09
CA LEU A 209 -6.29 -10.89 9.50
C LEU A 209 -7.05 -10.19 8.37
N GLY A 210 -8.30 -10.57 8.17
CA GLY A 210 -9.20 -9.90 7.23
C GLY A 210 -10.01 -8.76 7.87
N LEU A 211 -10.15 -8.75 9.20
CA LEU A 211 -10.68 -7.61 9.95
C LEU A 211 -9.52 -6.72 10.46
N PRO A 212 -9.76 -5.41 10.66
CA PRO A 212 -8.70 -4.43 10.91
C PRO A 212 -7.89 -4.62 12.19
N ASP A 213 -8.44 -5.28 13.22
CA ASP A 213 -7.79 -5.40 14.52
C ASP A 213 -8.00 -6.79 15.14
N ARG A 214 -7.01 -7.26 15.90
CA ARG A 214 -7.13 -8.51 16.66
C ARG A 214 -8.33 -8.50 17.62
N GLU A 215 -8.67 -7.35 18.17
CA GLU A 215 -9.82 -7.19 19.08
C GLU A 215 -11.17 -7.39 18.36
N ASP A 216 -11.22 -7.26 17.04
CA ASP A 216 -12.40 -7.61 16.26
C ASP A 216 -12.72 -9.11 16.34
N TYR A 217 -11.69 -9.95 16.57
CA TYR A 217 -11.84 -11.39 16.73
C TYR A 217 -12.03 -11.83 18.18
N LEU A 218 -11.45 -11.12 19.15
CA LEU A 218 -11.26 -11.62 20.53
C LEU A 218 -12.18 -10.96 21.55
N SER A 219 -12.60 -9.72 21.29
CA SER A 219 -13.44 -8.97 22.22
C SER A 219 -14.84 -9.60 22.37
N PRO A 220 -15.36 -9.73 23.61
CA PRO A 220 -16.74 -10.17 23.88
C PRO A 220 -17.77 -9.03 23.68
N ASP A 221 -17.34 -7.87 23.19
CA ASP A 221 -18.27 -6.74 22.91
C ASP A 221 -19.34 -7.15 21.89
N PRO A 222 -20.62 -6.89 22.14
CA PRO A 222 -21.71 -7.27 21.24
C PRO A 222 -21.57 -6.69 19.81
N GLY A 223 -21.00 -5.49 19.67
CA GLY A 223 -20.71 -4.89 18.35
C GLY A 223 -19.64 -5.68 17.59
N LYS A 224 -18.60 -6.15 18.30
CA LYS A 224 -17.55 -7.00 17.73
C LYS A 224 -18.08 -8.41 17.40
N GLU A 225 -18.99 -8.95 18.20
CA GLU A 225 -19.67 -10.21 17.87
C GLU A 225 -20.52 -10.08 16.60
N ALA A 226 -21.28 -9.01 16.48
CA ALA A 226 -22.06 -8.72 15.26
C ALA A 226 -21.15 -8.53 14.03
N LEU A 227 -19.99 -7.87 14.18
CA LEU A 227 -19.01 -7.71 13.13
C LEU A 227 -18.44 -9.07 12.69
N ARG A 228 -18.06 -9.95 13.62
CA ARG A 228 -17.59 -11.33 13.28
C ARG A 228 -18.67 -12.13 12.54
N ALA A 229 -19.92 -12.04 12.99
CA ALA A 229 -21.02 -12.72 12.31
C ALA A 229 -21.20 -12.22 10.86
N ARG A 230 -21.11 -10.91 10.66
CA ARG A 230 -21.16 -10.30 9.33
C ARG A 230 -19.95 -10.71 8.48
N TYR A 231 -18.75 -10.68 9.04
CA TYR A 231 -17.52 -11.09 8.35
C TYR A 231 -17.61 -12.55 7.89
N ARG A 232 -18.03 -13.46 8.76
CA ARG A 232 -18.27 -14.86 8.39
C ARG A 232 -19.28 -15.00 7.25
N GLU A 233 -20.35 -14.20 7.27
CA GLU A 233 -21.34 -14.20 6.19
C GLU A 233 -20.77 -13.66 4.86
N THR A 234 -19.90 -12.63 4.91
CA THR A 234 -19.18 -12.13 3.74
C THR A 234 -18.26 -13.23 3.16
N ILE A 235 -17.48 -13.92 4.01
CA ILE A 235 -16.65 -15.06 3.56
C ILE A 235 -17.51 -16.12 2.86
N ARG A 236 -18.62 -16.51 3.47
CA ARG A 236 -19.55 -17.51 2.93
C ARG A 236 -20.09 -17.10 1.56
N LYS A 237 -20.54 -15.86 1.43
CA LYS A 237 -21.10 -15.32 0.19
C LYS A 237 -20.06 -15.26 -0.92
N MET A 238 -18.85 -14.74 -0.63
CA MET A 238 -17.76 -14.67 -1.62
C MET A 238 -17.35 -16.05 -2.12
N LEU A 239 -17.21 -17.03 -1.22
CA LEU A 239 -16.91 -18.40 -1.61
C LEU A 239 -18.05 -19.03 -2.43
N THR A 240 -19.32 -18.74 -2.09
CA THR A 240 -20.49 -19.18 -2.87
C THR A 240 -20.49 -18.57 -4.28
N LEU A 241 -20.28 -17.25 -4.38
CA LEU A 241 -20.19 -16.53 -5.66
C LEU A 241 -19.06 -17.08 -6.55
N ALA A 242 -17.96 -17.50 -5.92
CA ALA A 242 -16.83 -18.12 -6.61
C ALA A 242 -17.05 -19.60 -6.96
N GLY A 243 -18.20 -20.19 -6.63
CA GLY A 243 -18.55 -21.57 -6.96
C GLY A 243 -18.01 -22.64 -6.02
N PHE A 244 -17.46 -22.26 -4.86
CA PHE A 244 -17.00 -23.23 -3.86
C PHE A 244 -18.16 -23.83 -3.07
N GLY A 245 -18.30 -25.16 -3.11
CA GLY A 245 -19.27 -25.88 -2.29
C GLY A 245 -18.93 -25.84 -0.79
N ARG A 246 -19.91 -26.16 0.07
CA ARG A 246 -19.78 -26.14 1.54
C ARG A 246 -19.28 -24.81 2.09
N ALA A 247 -19.73 -23.71 1.51
CA ALA A 247 -19.24 -22.35 1.80
C ALA A 247 -19.41 -21.97 3.28
N ASP A 248 -20.42 -22.49 3.98
CA ASP A 248 -20.64 -22.22 5.41
C ASP A 248 -19.59 -22.89 6.30
N GLU A 249 -19.22 -24.14 6.03
CA GLU A 249 -18.15 -24.85 6.73
C GLU A 249 -16.79 -24.17 6.48
N ARG A 250 -16.52 -23.81 5.22
CA ARG A 250 -15.29 -23.10 4.82
C ARG A 250 -15.17 -21.74 5.49
N ALA A 251 -16.25 -20.94 5.51
CA ALA A 251 -16.27 -19.65 6.19
C ALA A 251 -16.00 -19.78 7.69
N SER A 252 -16.56 -20.81 8.31
CA SER A 252 -16.28 -21.09 9.72
C SER A 252 -14.83 -21.48 9.96
N ALA A 253 -14.21 -22.25 9.06
CA ALA A 253 -12.82 -22.65 9.13
C ALA A 253 -11.87 -21.45 8.97
N VAL A 254 -12.16 -20.56 8.01
CA VAL A 254 -11.39 -19.32 7.80
C VAL A 254 -11.45 -18.43 9.04
N LEU A 255 -12.65 -18.14 9.56
CA LEU A 255 -12.80 -17.33 10.77
C LEU A 255 -12.10 -17.94 11.97
N ALA A 256 -12.16 -19.27 12.14
CA ALA A 256 -11.48 -19.97 13.23
C ALA A 256 -9.95 -19.92 13.09
N LEU A 257 -9.40 -19.97 11.88
CA LEU A 257 -7.97 -19.82 11.64
C LEU A 257 -7.52 -18.39 11.95
N GLU A 258 -8.22 -17.39 11.44
CA GLU A 258 -7.88 -15.98 11.70
C GLU A 258 -8.02 -15.62 13.18
N THR A 259 -9.02 -16.17 13.88
CA THR A 259 -9.15 -16.02 15.34
C THR A 259 -7.93 -16.58 16.07
N ALA A 260 -7.42 -17.73 15.65
CA ALA A 260 -6.22 -18.31 16.24
C ALA A 260 -4.95 -17.47 15.93
N ILE A 261 -4.84 -16.95 14.71
CA ILE A 261 -3.78 -15.99 14.36
C ILE A 261 -3.89 -14.74 15.25
N ALA A 262 -5.08 -14.17 15.40
CA ALA A 262 -5.33 -12.98 16.23
C ALA A 262 -4.93 -13.20 17.71
N GLN A 263 -5.09 -14.40 18.24
CA GLN A 263 -4.70 -14.74 19.63
C GLN A 263 -3.20 -14.57 19.87
N SER A 264 -2.37 -14.83 18.87
CA SER A 264 -0.91 -14.70 18.96
C SER A 264 -0.39 -13.30 18.60
N GLN A 265 -1.21 -12.44 18.02
CA GLN A 265 -0.80 -11.09 17.62
C GLN A 265 -0.66 -10.13 18.81
N GLY A 266 0.27 -9.19 18.71
CA GLY A 266 0.40 -8.06 19.63
C GLY A 266 -0.77 -7.07 19.48
N THR A 267 -1.11 -6.39 20.57
CA THR A 267 -2.06 -5.26 20.52
C THR A 267 -1.47 -4.10 19.72
N ARG A 268 -2.33 -3.19 19.25
CA ARG A 268 -1.90 -1.96 18.58
C ARG A 268 -0.97 -1.12 19.46
N GLU A 269 -1.26 -1.01 20.76
CA GLU A 269 -0.42 -0.30 21.73
C GLU A 269 0.97 -0.95 21.85
N ALA A 270 1.04 -2.28 22.01
CA ALA A 270 2.31 -3.00 22.08
C ALA A 270 3.10 -2.90 20.78
N SER A 271 2.44 -2.92 19.63
CA SER A 271 3.07 -2.80 18.32
C SER A 271 3.53 -1.37 18.02
N GLY A 272 2.87 -0.34 18.57
CA GLY A 272 3.27 1.06 18.46
C GLY A 272 4.45 1.46 19.36
N ASN A 273 4.96 0.55 20.15
CA ASN A 273 6.13 0.80 20.99
C ASN A 273 7.40 0.26 20.31
N ASP A 274 8.24 1.16 19.80
CA ASP A 274 9.47 0.86 19.06
C ASP A 274 10.45 -0.01 19.85
N HIS A 275 10.42 0.05 21.18
CA HIS A 275 11.23 -0.84 22.03
C HIS A 275 10.88 -2.33 21.86
N ASN A 276 9.66 -2.64 21.42
CA ASN A 276 9.27 -4.02 21.12
C ASN A 276 9.80 -4.53 19.79
N ALA A 277 10.30 -3.62 18.91
CA ALA A 277 10.87 -3.93 17.60
C ALA A 277 12.40 -4.15 17.68
N ASP A 278 12.90 -4.69 18.79
CA ASP A 278 14.36 -4.80 19.06
C ASP A 278 14.90 -6.23 18.93
N THR A 279 14.04 -7.20 18.67
CA THR A 279 14.47 -8.60 18.63
C THR A 279 15.02 -8.99 17.28
N VAL A 280 16.30 -9.34 17.26
CA VAL A 280 17.00 -9.80 16.06
C VAL A 280 17.03 -11.32 16.03
N TRP A 281 16.54 -11.92 14.94
CA TRP A 281 16.60 -13.34 14.64
C TRP A 281 17.42 -13.63 13.40
N THR A 282 18.22 -14.70 13.46
CA THR A 282 18.83 -15.32 12.29
C THR A 282 17.88 -16.34 11.66
N ARG A 283 18.13 -16.78 10.44
CA ARG A 283 17.35 -17.87 9.81
C ARG A 283 17.28 -19.12 10.70
N SER A 284 18.35 -19.46 11.41
CA SER A 284 18.36 -20.60 12.33
C SER A 284 17.46 -20.40 13.55
N ASP A 285 17.29 -19.16 14.03
CA ASP A 285 16.39 -18.86 15.13
C ASP A 285 14.93 -19.14 14.77
N PHE A 286 14.50 -18.85 13.54
CA PHE A 286 13.14 -19.20 13.09
C PHE A 286 12.90 -20.71 13.16
N VAL A 287 13.84 -21.53 12.73
CA VAL A 287 13.72 -23.00 12.77
C VAL A 287 13.63 -23.50 14.20
N GLN A 288 14.42 -22.92 15.12
CA GLN A 288 14.53 -23.37 16.50
C GLN A 288 13.39 -22.84 17.39
N ARG A 289 13.00 -21.56 17.22
CA ARG A 289 12.09 -20.85 18.12
C ARG A 289 10.66 -20.76 17.61
N ALA A 290 10.46 -20.96 16.32
CA ALA A 290 9.14 -20.99 15.66
C ALA A 290 9.00 -22.26 14.80
N PRO A 291 9.10 -23.47 15.40
CA PRO A 291 8.97 -24.72 14.65
C PRO A 291 7.55 -24.87 14.10
N GLY A 292 7.41 -25.55 12.96
CA GLY A 292 6.10 -25.87 12.39
C GLY A 292 5.86 -25.30 11.00
N MET A 293 6.69 -24.37 10.57
CA MET A 293 6.72 -23.87 9.19
C MET A 293 8.08 -24.17 8.54
N ASP A 294 8.10 -24.47 7.25
CA ASP A 294 9.34 -24.53 6.45
C ASP A 294 9.82 -23.10 6.16
N TRP A 295 10.56 -22.53 7.08
CA TRP A 295 11.09 -21.19 7.00
C TRP A 295 12.06 -20.98 5.84
N THR A 296 12.78 -22.04 5.44
CA THR A 296 13.67 -21.97 4.28
C THR A 296 12.86 -21.78 3.01
N ALA A 297 11.87 -22.64 2.79
CA ALA A 297 10.98 -22.54 1.65
C ALA A 297 10.21 -21.20 1.63
N PHE A 298 9.77 -20.72 2.80
CA PHE A 298 9.09 -19.44 2.95
C PHE A 298 9.98 -18.27 2.52
N PHE A 299 11.18 -18.14 3.07
CA PHE A 299 12.07 -17.01 2.76
C PHE A 299 12.63 -17.07 1.34
N ASP A 300 12.87 -18.26 0.81
CA ASP A 300 13.37 -18.40 -0.56
C ASP A 300 12.32 -17.88 -1.57
N GLU A 301 11.05 -18.23 -1.40
CA GLU A 301 9.95 -17.73 -2.26
C GLU A 301 9.59 -16.27 -2.02
N ALA A 302 9.89 -15.73 -0.83
CA ALA A 302 9.78 -14.30 -0.53
C ALA A 302 10.91 -13.47 -1.19
N GLY A 303 11.84 -14.10 -1.92
CA GLY A 303 13.01 -13.41 -2.49
C GLY A 303 14.11 -13.10 -1.48
N LEU A 304 14.04 -13.68 -0.30
CA LEU A 304 14.94 -13.43 0.84
C LEU A 304 15.94 -14.56 1.06
N ALA A 305 16.25 -15.38 0.04
CA ALA A 305 17.16 -16.53 0.13
C ALA A 305 18.55 -16.18 0.70
N LYS A 306 19.01 -14.93 0.51
CA LYS A 306 20.31 -14.43 0.97
C LYS A 306 20.22 -13.57 2.23
N GLN A 307 19.02 -13.33 2.74
CA GLN A 307 18.84 -12.54 3.95
C GLN A 307 19.02 -13.44 5.18
N GLU A 308 20.02 -13.15 5.98
CA GLU A 308 20.39 -13.98 7.14
C GLU A 308 19.81 -13.47 8.46
N VAL A 309 19.50 -12.17 8.56
CA VAL A 309 19.16 -11.52 9.82
C VAL A 309 17.90 -10.68 9.63
N PHE A 310 16.98 -10.81 10.55
CA PHE A 310 15.69 -10.09 10.54
C PHE A 310 15.45 -9.44 11.91
N VAL A 311 14.79 -8.31 11.91
CA VAL A 311 14.16 -7.74 13.11
C VAL A 311 12.74 -8.27 13.18
N VAL A 312 12.40 -8.99 14.24
CA VAL A 312 11.07 -9.57 14.45
C VAL A 312 10.29 -8.67 15.41
N TRP A 313 9.32 -7.92 14.89
CA TRP A 313 8.59 -6.95 15.69
C TRP A 313 7.66 -7.62 16.70
N GLN A 314 6.84 -8.58 16.24
CA GLN A 314 5.90 -9.30 17.11
C GLN A 314 6.28 -10.80 17.17
N LEU A 315 7.09 -11.18 18.13
CA LEU A 315 7.59 -12.56 18.30
C LEU A 315 6.48 -13.59 18.44
N ALA A 316 5.47 -13.29 19.25
CA ALA A 316 4.36 -14.20 19.49
C ALA A 316 3.55 -14.46 18.21
N ALA A 317 3.42 -13.47 17.32
CA ALA A 317 2.74 -13.62 16.05
C ALA A 317 3.50 -14.59 15.12
N VAL A 318 4.84 -14.48 15.05
CA VAL A 318 5.68 -15.38 14.22
C VAL A 318 5.59 -16.83 14.74
N THR A 319 5.74 -17.03 16.06
CA THR A 319 5.67 -18.37 16.66
C THR A 319 4.27 -18.96 16.56
N GLY A 320 3.23 -18.14 16.76
CA GLY A 320 1.83 -18.55 16.62
C GLY A 320 1.48 -18.93 15.20
N LEU A 321 1.90 -18.13 14.21
CA LEU A 321 1.69 -18.46 12.79
C LEU A 321 2.31 -19.81 12.44
N ALA A 322 3.55 -20.08 12.86
CA ALA A 322 4.21 -21.36 12.61
C ALA A 322 3.45 -22.53 13.26
N ALA A 323 2.94 -22.34 14.46
CA ALA A 323 2.12 -23.33 15.15
C ALA A 323 0.79 -23.61 14.43
N GLU A 324 0.12 -22.58 13.91
CA GLU A 324 -1.10 -22.73 13.12
C GLU A 324 -0.82 -23.42 11.77
N VAL A 325 0.32 -23.10 11.11
CA VAL A 325 0.73 -23.82 9.90
C VAL A 325 0.95 -25.31 10.20
N ALA A 326 1.56 -25.66 11.32
CA ALA A 326 1.77 -27.07 11.70
C ALA A 326 0.47 -27.81 12.01
N SER A 327 -0.38 -27.21 12.84
CA SER A 327 -1.52 -27.90 13.49
C SER A 327 -2.78 -27.92 12.63
N ARG A 328 -3.05 -26.88 11.86
CA ARG A 328 -4.30 -26.79 11.08
C ARG A 328 -4.30 -27.71 9.84
N PRO A 329 -5.44 -28.27 9.48
CA PRO A 329 -5.59 -28.99 8.21
C PRO A 329 -5.20 -28.09 7.02
N LEU A 330 -4.56 -28.69 6.02
CA LEU A 330 -4.16 -27.97 4.82
C LEU A 330 -5.34 -27.29 4.10
N GLU A 331 -6.50 -27.94 4.09
CA GLU A 331 -7.70 -27.38 3.46
C GLU A 331 -8.19 -26.09 4.13
N ALA A 332 -8.02 -25.95 5.46
CA ALA A 332 -8.36 -24.69 6.14
C ALA A 332 -7.47 -23.52 5.64
N TRP A 333 -6.19 -23.78 5.40
CA TRP A 333 -5.29 -22.80 4.79
C TRP A 333 -5.62 -22.51 3.33
N LYS A 334 -6.03 -23.53 2.57
CA LYS A 334 -6.51 -23.30 1.20
C LYS A 334 -7.76 -22.45 1.17
N ASP A 335 -8.71 -22.67 2.06
CA ASP A 335 -9.93 -21.86 2.15
C ASP A 335 -9.63 -20.42 2.57
N TYR A 336 -8.70 -20.22 3.51
CA TYR A 336 -8.17 -18.91 3.87
C TYR A 336 -7.57 -18.20 2.66
N LEU A 337 -6.66 -18.84 1.92
CA LEU A 337 -6.02 -18.25 0.74
C LEU A 337 -6.99 -17.99 -0.41
N ARG A 338 -7.99 -18.86 -0.64
CA ARG A 338 -9.06 -18.65 -1.62
C ARG A 338 -9.87 -17.40 -1.29
N PHE A 339 -10.29 -17.29 -0.02
CA PHE A 339 -11.08 -16.15 0.43
C PHE A 339 -10.29 -14.85 0.31
N HIS A 340 -9.07 -14.78 0.84
CA HIS A 340 -8.24 -13.58 0.77
C HIS A 340 -7.94 -13.19 -0.68
N ALA A 341 -7.63 -14.15 -1.55
CA ALA A 341 -7.46 -13.87 -2.97
C ALA A 341 -8.70 -13.24 -3.62
N ILE A 342 -9.90 -13.72 -3.28
CA ILE A 342 -11.15 -13.15 -3.80
C ILE A 342 -11.41 -11.77 -3.20
N HIS A 343 -11.23 -11.62 -1.89
CA HIS A 343 -11.50 -10.38 -1.16
C HIS A 343 -10.55 -9.26 -1.58
N ASP A 344 -9.25 -9.53 -1.67
CA ASP A 344 -8.23 -8.53 -2.01
C ASP A 344 -8.41 -7.97 -3.44
N PHE A 345 -8.96 -8.79 -4.34
CA PHE A 345 -9.23 -8.39 -5.72
C PHE A 345 -10.71 -8.06 -5.99
N ALA A 346 -11.56 -8.01 -4.95
CA ALA A 346 -13.01 -7.84 -5.12
C ALA A 346 -13.39 -6.62 -5.96
N ASP A 347 -12.66 -5.51 -5.85
CA ASP A 347 -12.90 -4.28 -6.61
C ASP A 347 -12.70 -4.43 -8.13
N VAL A 348 -11.95 -5.40 -8.58
CA VAL A 348 -11.70 -5.70 -10.00
C VAL A 348 -12.36 -7.00 -10.46
N LEU A 349 -13.21 -7.59 -9.63
CA LEU A 349 -14.08 -8.72 -9.93
C LEU A 349 -15.52 -8.24 -10.25
N PRO A 350 -16.41 -9.15 -10.69
CA PRO A 350 -17.82 -8.83 -10.90
C PRO A 350 -18.48 -8.11 -9.72
N ARG A 351 -19.42 -7.25 -10.02
CA ARG A 351 -20.05 -6.32 -9.07
C ARG A 351 -20.48 -6.99 -7.77
N ALA A 352 -21.00 -8.22 -7.84
CA ALA A 352 -21.44 -8.95 -6.66
C ALA A 352 -20.32 -9.12 -5.60
N PHE A 353 -19.05 -9.30 -6.02
CA PHE A 353 -17.90 -9.38 -5.12
C PHE A 353 -17.54 -8.00 -4.55
N ALA A 354 -17.51 -6.98 -5.40
CA ALA A 354 -17.21 -5.62 -4.98
C ALA A 354 -18.26 -5.10 -3.97
N ASP A 355 -19.53 -5.38 -4.19
CA ASP A 355 -20.62 -4.98 -3.30
C ASP A 355 -20.50 -5.66 -1.91
N GLU A 356 -20.09 -6.95 -1.85
CA GLU A 356 -19.90 -7.65 -0.57
C GLU A 356 -18.66 -7.13 0.18
N ALA A 357 -17.54 -6.86 -0.51
CA ALA A 357 -16.36 -6.28 0.11
C ALA A 357 -16.65 -4.87 0.66
N LEU A 358 -17.32 -4.03 -0.15
CA LEU A 358 -17.72 -2.69 0.26
C LEU A 358 -18.67 -2.70 1.45
N ALA A 359 -19.63 -3.63 1.49
CA ALA A 359 -20.57 -3.78 2.59
C ALA A 359 -19.87 -4.18 3.91
N LEU A 360 -18.77 -4.92 3.85
CA LEU A 360 -17.91 -5.22 5.00
C LEU A 360 -17.10 -3.98 5.43
N HIS A 361 -16.48 -3.28 4.48
CA HIS A 361 -15.71 -2.07 4.73
C HIS A 361 -16.53 -1.01 5.49
N ILE A 362 -17.79 -0.78 5.08
CA ILE A 362 -18.71 0.14 5.78
C ILE A 362 -19.00 -0.32 7.21
N ALA A 363 -19.02 -1.61 7.47
CA ALA A 363 -19.24 -2.13 8.82
C ALA A 363 -18.01 -1.93 9.73
N THR A 364 -16.83 -1.77 9.16
CA THR A 364 -15.55 -1.57 9.89
C THR A 364 -15.14 -0.11 10.00
N GLU A 365 -15.59 0.74 9.07
CA GLU A 365 -15.22 2.15 9.01
C GLU A 365 -16.47 3.06 9.01
N THR A 366 -16.32 4.25 9.61
CA THR A 366 -17.37 5.29 9.59
C THR A 366 -17.04 6.28 8.48
N GLY A 367 -17.90 6.35 7.44
CA GLY A 367 -17.74 7.33 6.37
C GLY A 367 -18.67 7.10 5.17
N PRO A 368 -18.81 8.07 4.26
CA PRO A 368 -19.57 7.89 3.03
C PRO A 368 -18.85 6.86 2.12
N GLN A 369 -19.66 6.06 1.40
CA GLN A 369 -19.14 5.08 0.46
C GLN A 369 -18.38 5.76 -0.69
N PRO A 370 -17.11 5.42 -0.94
CA PRO A 370 -16.42 5.92 -2.12
C PRO A 370 -17.04 5.33 -3.39
N SER A 371 -17.34 6.19 -4.36
CA SER A 371 -17.77 5.75 -5.69
C SER A 371 -16.65 4.93 -6.38
N ARG A 372 -17.00 4.13 -7.39
CA ARG A 372 -15.98 3.40 -8.17
C ARG A 372 -14.94 4.35 -8.80
N ALA A 373 -15.34 5.54 -9.21
CA ALA A 373 -14.42 6.55 -9.72
C ALA A 373 -13.42 7.04 -8.65
N GLU A 374 -13.87 7.20 -7.41
CA GLU A 374 -12.99 7.55 -6.29
C GLU A 374 -12.04 6.41 -5.92
N ARG A 375 -12.52 5.16 -5.91
CA ARG A 375 -11.63 3.98 -5.73
C ARG A 375 -10.62 3.84 -6.87
N ALA A 376 -11.04 4.07 -8.13
CA ALA A 376 -10.13 4.08 -9.28
C ALA A 376 -9.05 5.16 -9.14
N LEU A 377 -9.39 6.32 -8.59
CA LEU A 377 -8.44 7.39 -8.33
C LEU A 377 -7.44 6.97 -7.24
N ALA A 378 -7.91 6.39 -6.15
CA ALA A 378 -7.04 5.88 -5.08
C ALA A 378 -6.09 4.79 -5.58
N ALA A 379 -6.56 3.89 -6.45
CA ALA A 379 -5.75 2.82 -7.03
C ALA A 379 -4.70 3.30 -8.05
N THR A 380 -4.75 4.58 -8.48
CA THR A 380 -3.81 5.17 -9.45
C THR A 380 -2.83 6.16 -8.82
N GLN A 381 -2.92 6.40 -7.52
CA GLN A 381 -1.98 7.21 -6.72
C GLN A 381 -0.83 6.35 -6.21
#